data_7e4c30d7ca3175e9d37de8b57dccfa3b
#
_entry.id   7e4c30d7ca3175e9d37de8b57dccfa3b
#
_cell.length_a   1.000
_cell.length_b   1.000
_cell.length_c   1.000
_cell.angle_alpha   90.00
_cell.angle_beta   90.00
_cell.angle_gamma   90.00
#
_symmetry.space_group_name_H-M   'P 1'
#
loop_
_entity.id
_entity.type
_entity.pdbx_description
1 polymer ?
#
loop_
_entity_poly.entity_id
_entity_poly.type
_entity_poly.pdbx_seq_one_letter_code
_entity_poly.pdbx_strand_id
1 'polypeptide(L)'
;MTHFKFISLKKAIQIVISHGKRTKKSTKIDLANSLNCISSKEIRSPINLPELDSAGLDGYIISNKKFTKFPVSSKIIKTGKVFKNLNIKYAYRINTGASIPSNFKNFISLENAFIENDYLVLSKSKISNRDIKKKGEDLKKKQILIKKNQKINFIKLALLASVGKKIIDIYSPLKVGVVSTGDELIDYKKKKKDYQTYDSNKLQIINFLKKYPISLDDLGILKDNYKDVKKFYRSKNSKYDLIISSGGSSFSSGDHTSSYLNKNTKILFEY
;
A
#
# COMPACT_ATOMS: atom_id res chain seq x y z
N MET A 1 -1.01 44.89 24.00
CA MET A 1 0.17 44.12 23.65
C MET A 1 -0.12 42.67 23.96
N THR A 2 -0.40 41.84 22.95
CA THR A 2 -0.60 40.42 23.12
C THR A 2 0.76 39.80 23.37
N HIS A 3 0.98 39.21 24.55
CA HIS A 3 2.19 38.49 24.90
C HIS A 3 2.26 37.25 24.02
N PHE A 4 3.17 37.25 23.03
CA PHE A 4 3.49 36.08 22.25
C PHE A 4 4.09 34.99 23.17
N LYS A 5 3.35 33.92 23.35
CA LYS A 5 3.82 32.80 24.15
C LYS A 5 4.50 31.83 23.23
N PHE A 6 5.82 31.95 23.06
CA PHE A 6 6.61 30.96 22.32
C PHE A 6 6.37 29.60 22.90
N ILE A 7 6.12 28.63 22.04
CA ILE A 7 5.95 27.23 22.43
C ILE A 7 7.03 26.39 21.79
N SER A 8 7.45 25.31 22.47
CA SER A 8 8.40 24.37 21.89
C SER A 8 7.81 23.63 20.70
N LEU A 9 8.65 23.23 19.74
CA LEU A 9 8.24 22.42 18.60
C LEU A 9 7.45 21.17 19.03
N LYS A 10 7.88 20.50 20.11
CA LYS A 10 7.18 19.35 20.68
C LYS A 10 5.74 19.69 21.06
N LYS A 11 5.53 20.84 21.70
CA LYS A 11 4.19 21.31 22.10
C LYS A 11 3.35 21.70 20.89
N ALA A 12 3.93 22.36 19.88
CA ALA A 12 3.24 22.69 18.63
C ALA A 12 2.74 21.42 17.92
N ILE A 13 3.59 20.41 17.78
CA ILE A 13 3.22 19.10 17.19
C ILE A 13 2.07 18.44 17.98
N GLN A 14 2.14 18.45 19.31
CA GLN A 14 1.06 17.90 20.16
C GLN A 14 -0.28 18.62 19.94
N ILE A 15 -0.26 19.94 19.84
CA ILE A 15 -1.46 20.74 19.57
C ILE A 15 -2.04 20.39 18.20
N VAL A 16 -1.21 20.32 17.15
CA VAL A 16 -1.66 19.93 15.80
C VAL A 16 -2.28 18.54 15.81
N ILE A 17 -1.64 17.57 16.44
CA ILE A 17 -2.15 16.19 16.52
C ILE A 17 -3.48 16.12 17.29
N SER A 18 -3.61 16.86 18.41
CA SER A 18 -4.83 16.83 19.23
C SER A 18 -6.04 17.49 18.55
N HIS A 19 -5.80 18.49 17.69
CA HIS A 19 -6.84 19.17 16.92
C HIS A 19 -7.07 18.54 15.54
N GLY A 20 -6.14 17.70 15.08
CA GLY A 20 -6.26 16.99 13.80
C GLY A 20 -7.47 16.05 13.81
N LYS A 21 -8.36 16.19 12.84
CA LYS A 21 -9.52 15.31 12.66
C LYS A 21 -9.19 14.24 11.64
N ARG A 22 -9.45 12.98 11.99
CA ARG A 22 -9.37 11.87 11.02
C ARG A 22 -10.52 11.99 10.03
N THR A 23 -10.24 11.84 8.75
CA THR A 23 -11.31 11.68 7.77
C THR A 23 -12.14 10.44 8.08
N LYS A 24 -13.46 10.56 8.01
CA LYS A 24 -14.39 9.42 8.10
C LYS A 24 -14.82 8.93 6.72
N LYS A 25 -14.55 9.70 5.67
CA LYS A 25 -14.89 9.36 4.29
C LYS A 25 -14.00 8.23 3.81
N SER A 26 -14.57 7.28 3.10
CA SER A 26 -13.84 6.19 2.46
C SER A 26 -14.16 6.13 0.99
N THR A 27 -13.22 5.63 0.22
CA THR A 27 -13.37 5.40 -1.22
C THR A 27 -12.75 4.07 -1.61
N LYS A 28 -13.16 3.53 -2.74
CA LYS A 28 -12.55 2.37 -3.36
C LYS A 28 -11.44 2.83 -4.30
N ILE A 29 -10.32 2.12 -4.29
CA ILE A 29 -9.19 2.41 -5.16
C ILE A 29 -8.64 1.10 -5.75
N ASP A 30 -8.10 1.18 -6.94
CA ASP A 30 -7.31 0.08 -7.50
C ASP A 30 -6.09 -0.21 -6.62
N LEU A 31 -5.77 -1.50 -6.45
CA LEU A 31 -4.67 -1.93 -5.60
C LEU A 31 -3.34 -1.28 -5.99
N ALA A 32 -3.06 -1.15 -7.30
CA ALA A 32 -1.80 -0.56 -7.78
C ALA A 32 -1.60 0.89 -7.32
N ASN A 33 -2.70 1.63 -7.10
CA ASN A 33 -2.68 3.02 -6.66
C ASN A 33 -2.78 3.19 -5.14
N SER A 34 -2.76 2.10 -4.36
CA SER A 34 -3.02 2.13 -2.92
C SER A 34 -1.77 2.28 -2.05
N LEU A 35 -0.59 2.37 -2.63
CA LEU A 35 0.65 2.53 -1.88
C LEU A 35 0.59 3.76 -0.96
N ASN A 36 0.98 3.58 0.29
CA ASN A 36 0.93 4.57 1.37
C ASN A 36 -0.49 4.97 1.84
N CYS A 37 -1.56 4.53 1.19
CA CYS A 37 -2.92 4.76 1.65
C CYS A 37 -3.20 4.04 2.98
N ILE A 38 -4.23 4.49 3.68
CA ILE A 38 -4.68 3.89 4.94
C ILE A 38 -5.96 3.11 4.68
N SER A 39 -5.98 1.83 5.02
CA SER A 39 -7.16 0.99 4.89
C SER A 39 -8.31 1.48 5.77
N SER A 40 -9.48 1.71 5.18
CA SER A 40 -10.69 2.11 5.93
C SER A 40 -11.47 0.92 6.50
N LYS A 41 -11.15 -0.30 6.05
CA LYS A 41 -11.75 -1.55 6.51
C LYS A 41 -10.69 -2.62 6.74
N GLU A 42 -11.06 -3.64 7.50
CA GLU A 42 -10.28 -4.85 7.58
C GLU A 42 -10.36 -5.63 6.25
N ILE A 43 -9.23 -6.15 5.79
CA ILE A 43 -9.15 -6.93 4.56
C ILE A 43 -8.73 -8.35 4.91
N ARG A 44 -9.55 -9.32 4.49
CA ARG A 44 -9.31 -10.75 4.71
C ARG A 44 -9.00 -11.46 3.40
N SER A 45 -8.26 -12.57 3.50
CA SER A 45 -7.98 -13.43 2.35
C SER A 45 -9.27 -14.06 1.80
N PRO A 46 -9.54 -13.95 0.49
CA PRO A 46 -10.68 -14.63 -0.15
C PRO A 46 -10.41 -16.12 -0.38
N ILE A 47 -9.14 -16.55 -0.39
CA ILE A 47 -8.68 -17.89 -0.74
C ILE A 47 -7.73 -18.45 0.30
N ASN A 48 -7.45 -19.73 0.23
CA ASN A 48 -6.26 -20.33 0.83
C ASN A 48 -5.04 -20.12 -0.09
N LEU A 49 -3.84 -20.06 0.46
CA LEU A 49 -2.62 -20.05 -0.33
C LEU A 49 -1.64 -21.09 0.27
N PRO A 50 -1.24 -22.12 -0.48
CA PRO A 50 -1.79 -22.52 -1.77
C PRO A 50 -3.27 -22.99 -1.67
N GLU A 51 -3.99 -22.96 -2.80
CA GLU A 51 -5.40 -23.37 -2.85
C GLU A 51 -5.61 -24.89 -2.77
N LEU A 52 -4.60 -25.64 -3.17
CA LEU A 52 -4.54 -27.10 -3.12
C LEU A 52 -3.18 -27.53 -2.55
N ASP A 53 -3.08 -28.77 -2.05
CA ASP A 53 -1.78 -29.35 -1.74
C ASP A 53 -0.89 -29.29 -2.98
N SER A 54 0.35 -28.87 -2.83
CA SER A 54 1.27 -28.67 -3.95
C SER A 54 2.68 -29.21 -3.63
N ALA A 55 3.43 -29.54 -4.67
CA ALA A 55 4.80 -29.97 -4.53
C ALA A 55 5.73 -28.80 -4.15
N GLY A 56 6.46 -28.90 -3.06
CA GLY A 56 7.46 -27.90 -2.65
C GLY A 56 8.75 -27.96 -3.46
N LEU A 57 9.04 -29.10 -4.03
CA LEU A 57 10.21 -29.41 -4.86
C LEU A 57 9.79 -30.22 -6.09
N ASP A 58 10.71 -30.37 -7.05
CA ASP A 58 10.56 -31.33 -8.12
C ASP A 58 10.69 -32.74 -7.57
N GLY A 59 9.88 -33.71 -8.07
CA GLY A 59 9.90 -35.05 -7.55
C GLY A 59 8.93 -36.01 -8.25
N TYR A 60 8.53 -37.03 -7.51
CA TYR A 60 7.53 -38.01 -7.90
C TYR A 60 6.42 -38.07 -6.86
N ILE A 61 5.18 -38.27 -7.33
CA ILE A 61 4.04 -38.59 -6.47
C ILE A 61 3.54 -40.01 -6.74
N ILE A 62 3.12 -40.67 -5.66
CA ILE A 62 2.51 -41.98 -5.65
C ILE A 62 1.27 -42.00 -4.78
N SER A 63 0.34 -42.88 -5.09
CA SER A 63 -0.95 -42.96 -4.38
C SER A 63 -0.81 -43.52 -2.96
N ASN A 64 -0.06 -44.60 -2.78
CA ASN A 64 0.07 -45.32 -1.51
C ASN A 64 1.46 -46.00 -1.39
N LYS A 65 1.70 -46.69 -0.28
CA LYS A 65 2.95 -47.44 0.01
C LYS A 65 2.79 -48.96 -0.08
N LYS A 66 1.67 -49.43 -0.62
CA LYS A 66 1.40 -50.87 -0.65
C LYS A 66 2.23 -51.65 -1.70
N PHE A 67 2.68 -50.95 -2.73
CA PHE A 67 3.53 -51.53 -3.77
C PHE A 67 5.00 -51.26 -3.48
N THR A 68 5.86 -52.22 -3.78
CA THR A 68 7.32 -52.06 -3.63
C THR A 68 7.94 -51.26 -4.77
N LYS A 69 7.26 -51.17 -5.92
CA LYS A 69 7.68 -50.42 -7.11
C LYS A 69 6.47 -49.89 -7.88
N PHE A 70 6.63 -48.76 -8.58
CA PHE A 70 5.63 -48.14 -9.43
C PHE A 70 6.21 -47.89 -10.83
N PRO A 71 5.54 -48.27 -11.91
CA PRO A 71 5.96 -47.85 -13.25
C PRO A 71 5.89 -46.32 -13.33
N VAL A 72 6.91 -45.69 -13.90
CA VAL A 72 6.97 -44.24 -14.09
C VAL A 72 6.16 -43.88 -15.32
N SER A 73 5.20 -42.99 -15.14
CA SER A 73 4.39 -42.46 -16.24
C SER A 73 5.20 -41.47 -17.09
N SER A 74 5.05 -41.56 -18.42
CA SER A 74 5.56 -40.53 -19.35
C SER A 74 4.90 -39.15 -19.13
N LYS A 75 3.76 -39.11 -18.45
CA LYS A 75 3.01 -37.88 -18.16
C LYS A 75 3.62 -37.14 -16.97
N ILE A 76 3.97 -35.85 -17.17
CA ILE A 76 4.53 -34.99 -16.13
C ILE A 76 3.45 -34.06 -15.62
N ILE A 77 3.32 -33.94 -14.30
CA ILE A 77 2.40 -33.00 -13.66
C ILE A 77 3.08 -31.62 -13.57
N LYS A 78 2.61 -30.70 -14.42
CA LYS A 78 3.19 -29.35 -14.57
C LYS A 78 2.43 -28.33 -13.76
N THR A 79 3.16 -27.34 -13.24
CA THR A 79 2.60 -26.16 -12.58
C THR A 79 1.63 -25.41 -13.50
N GLY A 80 0.56 -24.86 -12.95
CA GLY A 80 -0.48 -24.13 -13.70
C GLY A 80 -1.46 -25.03 -14.46
N LYS A 81 -1.34 -26.36 -14.33
CA LYS A 81 -2.27 -27.33 -14.94
C LYS A 81 -2.92 -28.20 -13.88
N VAL A 82 -4.18 -28.55 -14.10
CA VAL A 82 -4.92 -29.51 -13.25
C VAL A 82 -4.97 -30.85 -13.95
N PHE A 83 -4.59 -31.90 -13.25
CA PHE A 83 -4.63 -33.27 -13.76
C PHE A 83 -5.71 -34.05 -13.01
N LYS A 84 -6.66 -34.63 -13.75
CA LYS A 84 -7.73 -35.46 -13.22
C LYS A 84 -7.57 -36.91 -13.75
N ASN A 85 -8.16 -37.87 -13.05
CA ASN A 85 -8.23 -39.28 -13.47
C ASN A 85 -6.89 -39.90 -13.75
N LEU A 86 -5.87 -39.60 -12.93
CA LEU A 86 -4.57 -40.25 -13.01
C LEU A 86 -4.70 -41.72 -12.50
N ASN A 87 -4.03 -42.64 -13.18
CA ASN A 87 -3.98 -44.03 -12.75
C ASN A 87 -3.12 -44.16 -11.49
N ILE A 88 -3.70 -44.61 -10.39
CA ILE A 88 -3.06 -44.72 -9.07
C ILE A 88 -1.94 -45.79 -9.02
N LYS A 89 -1.82 -46.63 -10.02
CA LYS A 89 -0.75 -47.66 -10.14
C LYS A 89 0.57 -47.10 -10.65
N TYR A 90 0.61 -45.84 -11.12
CA TYR A 90 1.81 -45.18 -11.65
C TYR A 90 2.41 -44.21 -10.67
N ALA A 91 3.72 -44.03 -10.76
CA ALA A 91 4.40 -42.83 -10.24
C ALA A 91 4.38 -41.72 -11.31
N TYR A 92 4.11 -40.52 -10.91
CA TYR A 92 4.12 -39.34 -11.81
C TYR A 92 5.20 -38.37 -11.39
N ARG A 93 6.04 -37.99 -12.34
CA ARG A 93 6.92 -36.82 -12.14
C ARG A 93 6.07 -35.58 -11.97
N ILE A 94 6.43 -34.74 -11.00
CA ILE A 94 5.74 -33.51 -10.64
C ILE A 94 6.73 -32.36 -10.46
N ASN A 95 6.40 -31.22 -11.03
CA ASN A 95 7.22 -30.02 -10.90
C ASN A 95 6.85 -29.22 -9.65
N THR A 96 7.82 -28.47 -9.12
CA THR A 96 7.66 -27.53 -8.02
C THR A 96 6.45 -26.62 -8.24
N GLY A 97 5.62 -26.45 -7.23
CA GLY A 97 4.39 -25.64 -7.27
C GLY A 97 3.21 -26.29 -7.99
N ALA A 98 3.36 -27.47 -8.59
CA ALA A 98 2.24 -28.18 -9.21
C ALA A 98 1.30 -28.76 -8.15
N SER A 99 -0.01 -28.69 -8.40
CA SER A 99 -1.03 -29.23 -7.51
C SER A 99 -0.98 -30.75 -7.46
N ILE A 100 -0.99 -31.32 -6.26
CA ILE A 100 -1.01 -32.76 -6.02
C ILE A 100 -2.47 -33.24 -6.05
N PRO A 101 -2.83 -34.16 -6.96
CA PRO A 101 -4.18 -34.73 -6.99
C PRO A 101 -4.49 -35.50 -5.70
N SER A 102 -5.73 -35.42 -5.22
CA SER A 102 -6.14 -35.93 -3.91
C SER A 102 -5.88 -37.42 -3.64
N ASN A 103 -5.80 -38.21 -4.71
CA ASN A 103 -5.49 -39.64 -4.63
C ASN A 103 -3.99 -39.96 -4.44
N PHE A 104 -3.12 -38.94 -4.51
CA PHE A 104 -1.69 -39.06 -4.34
C PHE A 104 -1.27 -38.43 -3.02
N LYS A 105 -0.80 -39.23 -2.08
CA LYS A 105 -0.54 -38.77 -0.68
C LYS A 105 0.93 -38.82 -0.30
N ASN A 106 1.78 -39.40 -1.17
CA ASN A 106 3.19 -39.55 -0.88
C ASN A 106 4.01 -38.86 -1.96
N PHE A 107 5.04 -38.14 -1.51
CA PHE A 107 5.97 -37.41 -2.33
C PHE A 107 7.40 -37.90 -2.12
N ILE A 108 8.15 -37.94 -3.18
CA ILE A 108 9.57 -38.33 -3.20
C ILE A 108 10.28 -37.26 -4.05
N SER A 109 11.22 -36.53 -3.46
CA SER A 109 12.02 -35.55 -4.22
C SER A 109 12.90 -36.24 -5.24
N LEU A 110 13.28 -35.56 -6.32
CA LEU A 110 14.16 -36.14 -7.34
C LEU A 110 15.45 -36.72 -6.76
N GLU A 111 16.03 -36.04 -5.79
CA GLU A 111 17.27 -36.42 -5.10
C GLU A 111 17.12 -37.73 -4.30
N ASN A 112 15.93 -38.06 -3.86
CA ASN A 112 15.60 -39.22 -3.05
C ASN A 112 14.89 -40.31 -3.85
N ALA A 113 14.69 -40.11 -5.14
CA ALA A 113 14.04 -41.07 -6.04
C ALA A 113 15.05 -42.01 -6.66
N PHE A 114 14.80 -43.31 -6.57
CA PHE A 114 15.58 -44.34 -7.25
C PHE A 114 14.75 -44.95 -8.35
N ILE A 115 15.20 -44.79 -9.59
CA ILE A 115 14.55 -45.32 -10.81
C ILE A 115 15.39 -46.44 -11.38
N GLU A 116 14.77 -47.57 -11.65
CA GLU A 116 15.39 -48.72 -12.26
C GLU A 116 14.42 -49.36 -13.28
N ASN A 117 14.86 -49.52 -14.52
CA ASN A 117 14.04 -50.06 -15.61
C ASN A 117 12.65 -49.44 -15.73
N ASP A 118 12.58 -48.11 -15.70
CA ASP A 118 11.34 -47.30 -15.73
C ASP A 118 10.40 -47.51 -14.54
N TYR A 119 10.89 -48.06 -13.43
CA TYR A 119 10.16 -48.19 -12.19
C TYR A 119 10.78 -47.35 -11.08
N LEU A 120 9.94 -46.62 -10.36
CA LEU A 120 10.30 -46.02 -9.09
C LEU A 120 10.30 -47.09 -8.00
N VAL A 121 11.48 -47.41 -7.45
CA VAL A 121 11.69 -48.49 -6.46
C VAL A 121 11.62 -47.92 -5.03
N LEU A 122 10.60 -48.27 -4.28
CA LEU A 122 10.35 -47.67 -2.94
C LEU A 122 11.34 -48.10 -1.87
N SER A 123 11.86 -49.34 -1.92
CA SER A 123 12.85 -49.81 -0.95
C SER A 123 14.17 -49.05 -0.98
N LYS A 124 14.47 -48.41 -2.13
CA LYS A 124 15.66 -47.59 -2.36
C LYS A 124 15.38 -46.11 -2.38
N SER A 125 14.10 -45.69 -2.29
CA SER A 125 13.65 -44.30 -2.35
C SER A 125 13.21 -43.80 -0.97
N LYS A 126 13.44 -42.50 -0.69
CA LYS A 126 13.03 -41.86 0.59
C LYS A 126 11.80 -40.99 0.39
N ILE A 127 10.69 -41.39 1.00
CA ILE A 127 9.44 -40.60 0.99
C ILE A 127 9.58 -39.46 1.97
N SER A 128 9.29 -38.23 1.51
CA SER A 128 9.33 -37.02 2.30
C SER A 128 8.05 -36.15 2.08
N ASN A 129 7.03 -36.47 2.84
CA ASN A 129 5.77 -35.68 2.77
C ASN A 129 5.90 -34.26 3.36
N ARG A 130 7.05 -33.91 3.95
CA ARG A 130 7.38 -32.55 4.41
C ARG A 130 7.51 -31.58 3.23
N ASP A 131 7.85 -32.10 2.05
CA ASP A 131 7.98 -31.33 0.83
C ASP A 131 6.63 -31.10 0.11
N ILE A 132 5.54 -31.55 0.71
CA ILE A 132 4.17 -31.21 0.27
C ILE A 132 3.72 -29.97 1.01
N LYS A 133 3.63 -28.83 0.32
CA LYS A 133 2.95 -27.66 0.83
C LYS A 133 1.47 -27.92 0.95
N LYS A 134 0.96 -27.80 2.16
CA LYS A 134 -0.47 -28.06 2.42
C LYS A 134 -1.35 -26.88 2.04
N LYS A 135 -2.56 -27.18 1.60
CA LYS A 135 -3.59 -26.17 1.36
C LYS A 135 -3.70 -25.20 2.53
N GLY A 136 -3.52 -23.91 2.26
CA GLY A 136 -3.62 -22.85 3.26
C GLY A 136 -2.44 -22.76 4.23
N GLU A 137 -1.31 -23.38 3.91
CA GLU A 137 -0.10 -23.35 4.74
C GLU A 137 0.47 -21.94 4.85
N ASP A 138 0.54 -21.19 3.74
CA ASP A 138 1.02 -19.82 3.72
C ASP A 138 -0.07 -18.85 4.23
N LEU A 139 -1.33 -19.01 3.75
CA LEU A 139 -2.47 -18.18 4.13
C LEU A 139 -3.77 -18.99 4.17
N LYS A 140 -4.54 -18.84 5.23
CA LYS A 140 -5.87 -19.44 5.32
C LYS A 140 -6.94 -18.48 4.80
N LYS A 141 -7.95 -19.01 4.12
CA LYS A 141 -9.17 -18.26 3.76
C LYS A 141 -9.75 -17.60 5.00
N LYS A 142 -10.20 -16.33 4.89
CA LYS A 142 -10.68 -15.46 5.97
C LYS A 142 -9.62 -14.97 6.95
N GLN A 143 -8.35 -15.34 6.82
CA GLN A 143 -7.26 -14.77 7.62
C GLN A 143 -7.16 -13.26 7.36
N ILE A 144 -6.94 -12.49 8.42
CA ILE A 144 -6.77 -11.02 8.32
C ILE A 144 -5.41 -10.73 7.68
N LEU A 145 -5.43 -10.02 6.56
CA LEU A 145 -4.24 -9.56 5.84
C LEU A 145 -3.88 -8.14 6.25
N ILE A 146 -4.89 -7.28 6.38
CA ILE A 146 -4.72 -5.87 6.76
C ILE A 146 -5.80 -5.49 7.75
N LYS A 147 -5.43 -4.88 8.86
CA LYS A 147 -6.36 -4.32 9.84
C LYS A 147 -6.88 -2.95 9.38
N LYS A 148 -8.06 -2.57 9.83
CA LYS A 148 -8.57 -1.20 9.68
C LYS A 148 -7.55 -0.20 10.27
N ASN A 149 -7.43 0.98 9.67
CA ASN A 149 -6.48 2.04 10.03
C ASN A 149 -5.01 1.69 9.80
N GLN A 150 -4.71 0.64 9.06
CA GLN A 150 -3.35 0.23 8.78
C GLN A 150 -2.87 0.82 7.45
N LYS A 151 -1.62 1.33 7.44
CA LYS A 151 -0.96 1.83 6.23
C LYS A 151 -0.60 0.67 5.31
N ILE A 152 -0.87 0.82 4.03
CA ILE A 152 -0.54 -0.13 2.98
C ILE A 152 0.86 0.21 2.46
N ASN A 153 1.84 -0.61 2.80
CA ASN A 153 3.19 -0.55 2.26
C ASN A 153 3.34 -1.53 1.08
N PHE A 154 4.51 -1.55 0.45
CA PHE A 154 4.78 -2.42 -0.71
C PHE A 154 4.65 -3.92 -0.40
N ILE A 155 5.00 -4.36 0.83
CA ILE A 155 4.85 -5.77 1.25
C ILE A 155 3.37 -6.15 1.32
N LYS A 156 2.53 -5.29 1.93
CA LYS A 156 1.08 -5.52 2.01
C LYS A 156 0.41 -5.47 0.64
N LEU A 157 0.91 -4.61 -0.25
CA LEU A 157 0.42 -4.53 -1.62
C LEU A 157 0.69 -5.85 -2.36
N ALA A 158 1.90 -6.41 -2.26
CA ALA A 158 2.24 -7.71 -2.82
C ALA A 158 1.39 -8.83 -2.20
N LEU A 159 1.19 -8.83 -0.88
CA LEU A 159 0.33 -9.78 -0.18
C LEU A 159 -1.12 -9.72 -0.66
N LEU A 160 -1.69 -8.54 -0.88
CA LEU A 160 -3.05 -8.39 -1.41
C LEU A 160 -3.14 -8.86 -2.87
N ALA A 161 -2.12 -8.59 -3.67
CA ALA A 161 -2.03 -9.05 -5.05
C ALA A 161 -1.96 -10.58 -5.13
N SER A 162 -1.19 -11.25 -4.24
CA SER A 162 -1.05 -12.71 -4.22
C SER A 162 -2.36 -13.46 -3.96
N VAL A 163 -3.34 -12.79 -3.34
CA VAL A 163 -4.68 -13.34 -3.12
C VAL A 163 -5.75 -12.76 -4.08
N GLY A 164 -5.33 -12.12 -5.16
CA GLY A 164 -6.20 -11.63 -6.22
C GLY A 164 -7.05 -10.40 -5.87
N LYS A 165 -6.68 -9.62 -4.86
CA LYS A 165 -7.37 -8.36 -4.55
C LYS A 165 -7.05 -7.32 -5.62
N LYS A 166 -8.07 -6.81 -6.30
CA LYS A 166 -7.97 -5.77 -7.33
C LYS A 166 -8.32 -4.39 -6.79
N ILE A 167 -9.35 -4.33 -5.97
CA ILE A 167 -9.93 -3.09 -5.43
C ILE A 167 -10.00 -3.21 -3.92
N ILE A 168 -9.65 -2.15 -3.22
CA ILE A 168 -9.68 -2.07 -1.75
C ILE A 168 -10.34 -0.78 -1.27
N ASP A 169 -10.86 -0.80 -0.04
CA ASP A 169 -11.43 0.37 0.62
C ASP A 169 -10.33 1.09 1.42
N ILE A 170 -10.11 2.37 1.12
CA ILE A 170 -9.18 3.24 1.83
C ILE A 170 -9.92 4.45 2.39
N TYR A 171 -9.31 5.14 3.36
CA TYR A 171 -9.77 6.49 3.67
C TYR A 171 -9.52 7.42 2.49
N SER A 172 -10.50 8.25 2.18
CA SER A 172 -10.37 9.22 1.08
C SER A 172 -9.15 10.11 1.29
N PRO A 173 -8.33 10.34 0.26
CA PRO A 173 -7.22 11.29 0.33
C PRO A 173 -7.69 12.67 0.82
N LEU A 174 -6.92 13.29 1.70
CA LEU A 174 -7.17 14.68 2.10
C LEU A 174 -6.92 15.60 0.92
N LYS A 175 -7.78 16.61 0.75
CA LYS A 175 -7.58 17.68 -0.21
C LYS A 175 -6.72 18.78 0.43
N VAL A 176 -5.52 18.96 -0.09
CA VAL A 176 -4.54 19.92 0.42
C VAL A 176 -4.27 20.99 -0.63
N GLY A 177 -4.46 22.24 -0.30
CA GLY A 177 -4.10 23.38 -1.14
C GLY A 177 -2.83 24.05 -0.62
N VAL A 178 -1.93 24.43 -1.52
CA VAL A 178 -0.73 25.22 -1.18
C VAL A 178 -0.78 26.55 -1.90
N VAL A 179 -0.60 27.65 -1.16
CA VAL A 179 -0.62 29.01 -1.67
C VAL A 179 0.58 29.79 -1.17
N SER A 180 1.14 30.66 -1.98
CA SER A 180 2.10 31.68 -1.52
C SER A 180 1.43 33.04 -1.45
N THR A 181 1.88 33.90 -0.53
CA THR A 181 1.41 35.28 -0.39
C THR A 181 2.59 36.22 -0.41
N GLY A 182 2.51 37.25 -1.26
CA GLY A 182 3.53 38.29 -1.41
C GLY A 182 3.44 38.97 -2.78
N ASP A 183 3.47 40.30 -2.79
CA ASP A 183 3.44 41.06 -4.04
C ASP A 183 4.75 41.00 -4.82
N GLU A 184 5.86 40.69 -4.10
CA GLU A 184 7.19 40.47 -4.67
C GLU A 184 7.31 39.12 -5.38
N LEU A 185 6.41 38.17 -5.12
CA LEU A 185 6.56 36.80 -5.60
C LEU A 185 6.18 36.64 -7.06
N ILE A 186 6.96 35.87 -7.77
CA ILE A 186 6.71 35.47 -9.15
C ILE A 186 6.97 33.97 -9.34
N ASP A 187 6.20 33.34 -10.22
CA ASP A 187 6.42 31.96 -10.64
C ASP A 187 7.80 31.82 -11.30
N TYR A 188 8.56 30.79 -10.90
CA TYR A 188 9.91 30.53 -11.41
C TYR A 188 9.98 30.31 -12.93
N LYS A 189 8.86 30.02 -13.58
CA LYS A 189 8.75 29.88 -15.05
C LYS A 189 8.67 31.21 -15.78
N LYS A 190 8.49 32.31 -15.08
CA LYS A 190 8.35 33.65 -15.65
C LYS A 190 9.62 34.43 -15.48
N LYS A 191 9.86 35.40 -16.38
CA LYS A 191 10.97 36.34 -16.25
C LYS A 191 10.66 37.33 -15.11
N LYS A 192 11.52 37.37 -14.10
CA LYS A 192 11.37 38.31 -12.96
C LYS A 192 11.91 39.70 -13.31
N LYS A 193 11.38 40.72 -12.66
CA LYS A 193 11.93 42.06 -12.54
C LYS A 193 12.85 42.16 -11.32
N ASP A 194 13.70 43.17 -11.24
CA ASP A 194 14.73 43.26 -10.17
C ASP A 194 14.14 43.29 -8.76
N TYR A 195 12.96 43.86 -8.60
CA TYR A 195 12.23 43.92 -7.31
C TYR A 195 11.40 42.66 -7.00
N GLN A 196 11.39 41.64 -7.83
CA GLN A 196 10.66 40.41 -7.64
C GLN A 196 11.56 39.28 -7.14
N THR A 197 10.94 38.32 -6.46
CA THR A 197 11.61 37.10 -5.94
C THR A 197 10.88 35.88 -6.48
N TYR A 198 11.62 34.85 -6.89
CA TYR A 198 11.00 33.60 -7.30
C TYR A 198 10.39 32.84 -6.14
N ASP A 199 9.18 32.35 -6.33
CA ASP A 199 8.45 31.55 -5.35
C ASP A 199 9.04 30.11 -5.28
N SER A 200 10.08 29.96 -4.50
CA SER A 200 10.75 28.66 -4.26
C SER A 200 10.08 27.85 -3.16
N ASN A 201 9.50 28.52 -2.15
CA ASN A 201 8.90 27.86 -0.98
C ASN A 201 7.70 26.99 -1.34
N LYS A 202 6.80 27.49 -2.19
CA LYS A 202 5.64 26.73 -2.63
C LYS A 202 6.06 25.48 -3.40
N LEU A 203 7.05 25.60 -4.30
CA LEU A 203 7.58 24.48 -5.06
C LEU A 203 8.17 23.41 -4.13
N GLN A 204 8.91 23.82 -3.10
CA GLN A 204 9.48 22.92 -2.10
C GLN A 204 8.38 22.19 -1.31
N ILE A 205 7.38 22.92 -0.80
CA ILE A 205 6.27 22.36 -0.04
C ILE A 205 5.48 21.35 -0.88
N ILE A 206 5.13 21.71 -2.12
CA ILE A 206 4.39 20.82 -3.03
C ILE A 206 5.16 19.52 -3.27
N ASN A 207 6.45 19.59 -3.57
CA ASN A 207 7.25 18.38 -3.84
C ASN A 207 7.46 17.55 -2.57
N PHE A 208 7.61 18.17 -1.40
CA PHE A 208 7.66 17.46 -0.14
C PHE A 208 6.36 16.69 0.15
N LEU A 209 5.21 17.26 -0.20
CA LEU A 209 3.90 16.68 0.06
C LEU A 209 3.53 15.55 -0.90
N LYS A 210 4.09 15.49 -2.10
CA LYS A 210 3.84 14.42 -3.10
C LYS A 210 4.11 13.01 -2.60
N LYS A 211 4.91 12.84 -1.55
CA LYS A 211 5.18 11.53 -0.93
C LYS A 211 4.01 10.97 -0.11
N TYR A 212 2.98 11.77 0.15
CA TYR A 212 1.80 11.37 0.90
C TYR A 212 0.63 11.10 -0.05
N PRO A 213 -0.29 10.18 0.29
CA PRO A 213 -1.47 9.88 -0.52
C PRO A 213 -2.56 10.95 -0.28
N ILE A 214 -2.34 12.14 -0.81
CA ILE A 214 -3.23 13.30 -0.71
C ILE A 214 -3.58 13.81 -2.11
N SER A 215 -4.71 14.52 -2.21
CA SER A 215 -5.06 15.32 -3.39
C SER A 215 -4.46 16.71 -3.18
N LEU A 216 -3.48 17.08 -4.00
CA LEU A 216 -2.66 18.27 -3.80
C LEU A 216 -2.90 19.28 -4.94
N ASP A 217 -3.32 20.48 -4.59
CA ASP A 217 -3.55 21.58 -5.53
C ASP A 217 -2.59 22.75 -5.27
N ASP A 218 -1.96 23.24 -6.35
CA ASP A 218 -1.27 24.54 -6.36
C ASP A 218 -2.31 25.65 -6.51
N LEU A 219 -2.47 26.46 -5.47
CA LEU A 219 -3.43 27.56 -5.43
C LEU A 219 -2.86 28.89 -5.93
N GLY A 220 -1.62 28.88 -6.44
CA GLY A 220 -0.98 30.04 -7.03
C GLY A 220 -0.33 30.97 -6.01
N ILE A 221 -0.17 32.21 -6.43
CA ILE A 221 0.36 33.32 -5.62
C ILE A 221 -0.76 34.29 -5.36
N LEU A 222 -1.03 34.54 -4.07
CA LEU A 222 -2.06 35.46 -3.60
C LEU A 222 -1.42 36.86 -3.40
N LYS A 223 -2.06 37.87 -3.89
CA LYS A 223 -1.65 39.25 -3.62
C LYS A 223 -1.87 39.63 -2.14
N ASP A 224 -0.93 40.38 -1.59
CA ASP A 224 -0.95 40.76 -0.19
C ASP A 224 -1.83 42.01 0.03
N ASN A 225 -3.13 41.81 -0.21
CA ASN A 225 -4.15 42.82 0.18
C ASN A 225 -5.35 42.11 0.81
N TYR A 226 -5.99 42.80 1.76
CA TYR A 226 -7.06 42.22 2.58
C TYR A 226 -8.27 41.73 1.76
N LYS A 227 -8.62 42.40 0.66
CA LYS A 227 -9.77 42.05 -0.18
C LYS A 227 -9.56 40.68 -0.86
N ASP A 228 -8.39 40.48 -1.45
CA ASP A 228 -8.04 39.24 -2.15
C ASP A 228 -7.85 38.08 -1.18
N VAL A 229 -7.19 38.32 -0.04
CA VAL A 229 -7.06 37.36 1.07
C VAL A 229 -8.43 36.90 1.57
N LYS A 230 -9.33 37.82 1.87
CA LYS A 230 -10.71 37.53 2.31
C LYS A 230 -11.48 36.72 1.26
N LYS A 231 -11.41 37.11 -0.01
CA LYS A 231 -12.08 36.42 -1.12
C LYS A 231 -11.53 35.00 -1.26
N PHE A 232 -10.20 34.84 -1.22
CA PHE A 232 -9.52 33.58 -1.32
C PHE A 232 -9.98 32.58 -0.23
N TYR A 233 -9.80 32.90 1.04
CA TYR A 233 -10.15 32.01 2.15
C TYR A 233 -11.65 31.69 2.18
N ARG A 234 -12.54 32.65 1.94
CA ARG A 234 -13.99 32.40 1.86
C ARG A 234 -14.34 31.41 0.76
N SER A 235 -13.68 31.47 -0.39
CA SER A 235 -13.95 30.58 -1.54
C SER A 235 -13.31 29.21 -1.42
N LYS A 236 -12.26 29.05 -0.60
CA LYS A 236 -11.45 27.83 -0.50
C LYS A 236 -11.68 27.03 0.78
N ASN A 237 -12.10 27.65 1.86
CA ASN A 237 -12.23 27.03 3.18
C ASN A 237 -13.10 25.76 3.19
N SER A 238 -14.18 25.73 2.41
CA SER A 238 -15.05 24.55 2.32
C SER A 238 -14.57 23.47 1.31
N LYS A 239 -13.56 23.77 0.50
CA LYS A 239 -13.08 22.89 -0.58
C LYS A 239 -11.88 22.05 -0.21
N TYR A 240 -11.12 22.48 0.81
CA TYR A 240 -9.88 21.83 1.23
C TYR A 240 -9.96 21.40 2.69
N ASP A 241 -9.36 20.27 2.99
CA ASP A 241 -9.20 19.76 4.36
C ASP A 241 -8.02 20.47 5.06
N LEU A 242 -7.05 20.97 4.29
CA LEU A 242 -5.89 21.72 4.75
C LEU A 242 -5.46 22.73 3.69
N ILE A 243 -5.19 23.96 4.11
CA ILE A 243 -4.52 24.97 3.28
C ILE A 243 -3.20 25.30 3.95
N ILE A 244 -2.10 25.22 3.20
CA ILE A 244 -0.76 25.63 3.64
C ILE A 244 -0.41 26.91 2.90
N SER A 245 -0.16 27.97 3.67
CA SER A 245 0.28 29.26 3.15
C SER A 245 1.78 29.46 3.41
N SER A 246 2.52 29.87 2.40
CA SER A 246 3.88 30.36 2.52
C SER A 246 3.88 31.88 2.36
N GLY A 247 4.46 32.60 3.30
CA GLY A 247 4.35 34.05 3.42
C GLY A 247 3.10 34.47 4.19
N GLY A 248 3.00 35.74 4.52
CA GLY A 248 1.90 36.31 5.31
C GLY A 248 1.86 35.84 6.76
N SER A 249 3.03 35.53 7.35
CA SER A 249 3.18 35.15 8.76
C SER A 249 3.89 36.22 9.61
N SER A 250 4.19 37.37 9.00
CA SER A 250 4.83 38.48 9.69
C SER A 250 3.78 39.28 10.46
N PHE A 251 4.07 39.65 11.68
CA PHE A 251 3.26 40.53 12.49
C PHE A 251 3.40 42.03 12.11
N SER A 252 3.99 42.29 10.95
CA SER A 252 4.10 43.65 10.42
C SER A 252 2.74 44.20 10.06
N SER A 253 2.59 45.50 10.11
CA SER A 253 1.34 46.23 9.80
C SER A 253 0.79 46.01 8.39
N GLY A 254 1.54 45.34 7.53
CA GLY A 254 1.14 44.99 6.16
C GLY A 254 0.72 43.51 5.95
N ASP A 255 0.74 42.65 6.97
CA ASP A 255 0.36 41.25 6.82
C ASP A 255 -1.17 41.06 6.84
N HIS A 256 -1.76 41.06 5.66
CA HIS A 256 -3.20 40.88 5.50
C HIS A 256 -3.68 39.45 5.74
N THR A 257 -2.82 38.47 5.56
CA THR A 257 -3.15 37.03 5.81
C THR A 257 -3.30 36.81 7.31
N SER A 258 -2.30 37.14 8.11
CA SER A 258 -2.40 37.04 9.56
C SER A 258 -3.58 37.88 10.12
N SER A 259 -3.78 39.09 9.62
CA SER A 259 -4.90 39.93 10.03
C SER A 259 -6.26 39.31 9.74
N TYR A 260 -6.42 38.67 8.57
CA TYR A 260 -7.66 37.96 8.23
C TYR A 260 -7.88 36.73 9.11
N LEU A 261 -6.85 35.89 9.29
CA LEU A 261 -6.94 34.66 10.07
C LEU A 261 -7.26 34.97 11.54
N ASN A 262 -6.60 35.94 12.14
CA ASN A 262 -6.83 36.35 13.53
C ASN A 262 -8.27 36.80 13.78
N LYS A 263 -8.89 37.50 12.81
CA LYS A 263 -10.27 37.99 12.91
C LYS A 263 -11.33 36.93 12.63
N ASN A 264 -11.02 35.91 11.82
CA ASN A 264 -12.03 35.00 11.27
C ASN A 264 -11.84 33.54 11.63
N THR A 265 -10.74 33.16 12.33
CA THR A 265 -10.43 31.79 12.71
C THR A 265 -9.97 31.67 14.15
N LYS A 266 -9.93 30.46 14.67
CA LYS A 266 -9.32 30.17 15.98
C LYS A 266 -7.84 29.89 15.77
N ILE A 267 -6.99 30.74 16.26
CA ILE A 267 -5.55 30.53 16.30
C ILE A 267 -5.24 29.54 17.42
N LEU A 268 -4.53 28.48 17.11
CA LEU A 268 -4.15 27.44 18.07
C LEU A 268 -2.81 27.76 18.74
N PHE A 269 -1.86 28.27 17.99
CA PHE A 269 -0.56 28.77 18.45
C PHE A 269 0.10 29.63 17.37
N GLU A 270 1.02 30.42 17.80
CA GLU A 270 1.89 31.25 16.96
C GLU A 270 3.36 30.97 17.36
N TYR A 271 4.28 31.13 16.40
CA TYR A 271 5.69 30.90 16.64
C TYR A 271 6.52 32.02 16.04
#